data_d9e4aacb747cffd24bf6d331c950664f
#
_entry.id   d9e4aacb747cffd24bf6d331c950664f
#
_cell.length_a   1.000
_cell.length_b   1.000
_cell.length_c   1.000
_cell.angle_alpha   90.00
_cell.angle_beta   90.00
_cell.angle_gamma   90.00
#
_symmetry.space_group_name_H-M   'P 1'
#
loop_
_entity.id
_entity.type
_entity.pdbx_description
1 polymer ?
#
loop_
_entity_poly.entity_id
_entity_poly.type
_entity_poly.pdbx_seq_one_letter_code
_entity_poly.pdbx_strand_id
1 'polypeptide(L)'
;LIVNNDYSSDRIPVHFDITEKYGQYAEDGDITLRLDQQFAAHKLEIESVPEEKAAISIASLRSDVDRGIPDNKTEYENRFAIVIGNEDYHSHQRGLSTEADVLFAANDASVFARYCEDVLGIPHDNIVLLIDAGRSEMNREINRMTEIVSLYGKKAELVFYYAGHGFPDKDGKESYLIPVDIPGTDYQSGFMLSDLYDRLASTGAGRVTVFMDACFSGGGRQAGLLAARGIKIVPKDTPLKGNIVVFSATSSDQVALPYNEKQHGMFTYFLLKKMQNTAGNCSYSELSEYLKTEVSEYSLRINYTYQNPETSCSYSIRDEWEEWNLINP
;
A
#
# COMPACT_ATOMS: atom_id res chain seq x y z
N LEU A 1 -7.01 -2.95 29.57
CA LEU A 1 -8.26 -2.54 30.24
C LEU A 1 -8.74 -1.25 29.59
N ILE A 2 -9.97 -1.23 29.10
CA ILE A 2 -10.56 0.00 28.54
C ILE A 2 -11.45 0.59 29.64
N VAL A 3 -11.12 1.79 30.08
CA VAL A 3 -11.99 2.52 31.02
C VAL A 3 -12.82 3.49 30.20
N ASN A 4 -14.14 3.27 30.14
CA ASN A 4 -15.07 4.23 29.56
C ASN A 4 -15.39 5.29 30.60
N ASN A 5 -15.18 6.55 30.23
CA ASN A 5 -15.66 7.70 30.98
C ASN A 5 -16.89 8.25 30.25
N ASP A 6 -18.03 8.34 30.95
CA ASP A 6 -19.32 8.74 30.35
C ASP A 6 -19.37 10.20 29.83
N TYR A 7 -18.27 10.93 29.90
CA TYR A 7 -18.21 12.36 29.52
C TYR A 7 -17.22 12.73 28.41
N SER A 8 -16.43 11.80 27.88
CA SER A 8 -15.59 12.05 26.71
C SER A 8 -15.40 10.77 25.89
N SER A 9 -15.35 10.94 24.56
CA SER A 9 -15.08 9.85 23.63
C SER A 9 -13.59 9.49 23.54
N ASP A 10 -12.75 10.09 24.37
CA ASP A 10 -11.31 9.90 24.31
C ASP A 10 -10.89 8.63 25.04
N ARG A 11 -10.20 7.75 24.32
CA ARG A 11 -9.62 6.52 24.88
C ARG A 11 -8.23 6.85 25.42
N ILE A 12 -8.06 6.73 26.73
CA ILE A 12 -6.75 6.89 27.37
C ILE A 12 -6.18 5.48 27.61
N PRO A 13 -5.03 5.12 26.96
CA PRO A 13 -4.37 3.87 27.31
C PRO A 13 -3.75 3.97 28.70
N VAL A 14 -4.12 3.04 29.57
CA VAL A 14 -3.55 2.95 30.93
C VAL A 14 -2.71 1.67 31.00
N HIS A 15 -1.40 1.80 31.22
CA HIS A 15 -0.51 0.67 31.49
C HIS A 15 -0.50 0.38 32.97
N PHE A 16 -0.72 -0.88 33.34
CA PHE A 16 -0.55 -1.37 34.69
C PHE A 16 0.59 -2.38 34.74
N ASP A 17 1.57 -2.13 35.63
CA ASP A 17 2.51 -3.16 36.04
C ASP A 17 1.86 -4.04 37.09
N ILE A 18 1.57 -5.29 36.73
CA ILE A 18 1.07 -6.29 37.67
C ILE A 18 2.28 -6.91 38.37
N THR A 19 2.66 -6.38 39.51
CA THR A 19 3.63 -7.06 40.39
C THR A 19 2.92 -8.16 41.19
N GLU A 20 3.61 -9.28 41.38
CA GLU A 20 3.20 -10.61 41.87
C GLU A 20 2.44 -10.69 43.23
N LYS A 21 1.69 -9.72 43.65
CA LYS A 21 1.09 -9.70 45.00
C LYS A 21 -0.38 -10.13 45.12
N TYR A 22 -1.02 -10.47 44.02
CA TYR A 22 -2.42 -10.93 44.04
C TYR A 22 -2.55 -12.30 43.38
N GLY A 23 -2.11 -13.33 44.11
CA GLY A 23 -2.40 -14.70 43.75
C GLY A 23 -3.75 -15.10 44.27
N GLN A 24 -4.75 -15.10 43.44
CA GLN A 24 -5.85 -16.08 43.38
C GLN A 24 -6.72 -15.73 42.17
N TYR A 25 -6.70 -16.60 41.20
CA TYR A 25 -7.62 -16.56 40.05
C TYR A 25 -8.95 -17.13 40.48
N ALA A 26 -10.04 -16.38 40.26
CA ALA A 26 -11.40 -16.94 40.29
C ALA A 26 -11.72 -17.56 38.95
N GLU A 27 -12.24 -18.74 38.92
CA GLU A 27 -12.53 -19.56 37.72
C GLU A 27 -13.75 -19.10 36.91
N ASP A 28 -14.36 -17.97 37.14
CA ASP A 28 -15.49 -17.48 36.32
C ASP A 28 -15.39 -15.95 36.10
N GLY A 29 -14.99 -15.61 35.02
CA GLY A 29 -15.21 -14.66 33.92
C GLY A 29 -15.37 -13.17 34.22
N ASP A 30 -15.69 -12.65 35.38
CA ASP A 30 -15.85 -11.21 35.63
C ASP A 30 -14.95 -10.69 36.72
N ILE A 31 -13.88 -9.98 36.35
CA ILE A 31 -13.04 -9.25 37.28
C ILE A 31 -13.63 -7.86 37.48
N THR A 32 -14.36 -7.68 38.59
CA THR A 32 -14.76 -6.35 39.04
C THR A 32 -13.65 -5.76 39.91
N LEU A 33 -12.87 -4.85 39.37
CA LEU A 33 -11.91 -4.07 40.15
C LEU A 33 -12.66 -2.98 40.93
N ARG A 34 -12.74 -3.12 42.26
CA ARG A 34 -13.11 -2.00 43.14
C ARG A 34 -11.88 -1.14 43.37
N LEU A 35 -11.86 0.03 42.76
CA LEU A 35 -10.89 1.07 43.08
C LEU A 35 -11.23 1.63 44.49
N ASP A 36 -10.31 1.46 45.43
CA ASP A 36 -10.45 2.02 46.77
C ASP A 36 -10.54 3.56 46.66
N GLN A 37 -11.40 4.15 47.48
CA GLN A 37 -11.67 5.60 47.53
C GLN A 37 -10.45 6.48 47.79
N GLN A 38 -9.28 5.91 48.10
CA GLN A 38 -8.05 6.64 48.27
C GLN A 38 -7.47 7.25 46.99
N PHE A 39 -7.86 6.78 45.82
CA PHE A 39 -7.44 7.39 44.54
C PHE A 39 -8.23 8.64 44.16
N ALA A 40 -9.34 8.92 44.80
CA ALA A 40 -10.16 10.10 44.52
C ALA A 40 -9.57 11.43 45.05
N ALA A 41 -8.49 11.37 45.85
CA ALA A 41 -7.91 12.56 46.50
C ALA A 41 -6.62 13.08 45.83
N HIS A 42 -6.01 12.36 44.88
CA HIS A 42 -4.91 12.90 44.09
C HIS A 42 -5.47 13.66 42.92
N LYS A 43 -5.73 14.96 43.14
CA LYS A 43 -5.82 15.93 42.06
C LYS A 43 -4.52 15.81 41.28
N LEU A 44 -4.56 15.21 40.08
CA LEU A 44 -3.52 15.41 39.10
C LEU A 44 -3.56 16.92 38.79
N GLU A 45 -2.70 17.70 39.45
CA GLU A 45 -2.28 18.98 38.89
C GLU A 45 -1.51 18.61 37.61
N ILE A 46 -2.25 18.52 36.50
CA ILE A 46 -1.65 18.64 35.19
C ILE A 46 -1.16 20.08 35.16
N GLU A 47 0.11 20.29 35.49
CA GLU A 47 0.79 21.51 35.07
C GLU A 47 0.48 21.60 33.57
N SER A 48 -0.28 22.63 33.20
CA SER A 48 -0.49 23.00 31.83
C SER A 48 0.91 23.25 31.27
N VAL A 49 1.48 22.23 30.62
CA VAL A 49 2.58 22.45 29.71
C VAL A 49 2.05 23.51 28.75
N PRO A 50 2.70 24.68 28.64
CA PRO A 50 2.26 25.66 27.66
C PRO A 50 2.10 24.92 26.35
N GLU A 51 0.94 25.01 25.74
CA GLU A 51 0.78 24.68 24.34
C GLU A 51 1.68 25.64 23.52
N GLU A 52 2.97 25.48 23.60
CA GLU A 52 3.77 25.71 22.42
C GLU A 52 3.26 24.66 21.45
N LYS A 53 2.24 25.06 20.69
CA LYS A 53 2.01 24.52 19.38
C LYS A 53 3.32 24.71 18.65
N ALA A 54 4.25 23.76 18.83
CA ALA A 54 5.27 23.53 17.85
C ALA A 54 4.44 23.36 16.56
N ALA A 55 4.33 24.43 15.78
CA ALA A 55 3.95 24.33 14.41
C ALA A 55 5.01 23.44 13.79
N ILE A 56 4.80 22.12 13.90
CA ILE A 56 5.56 21.14 13.14
C ILE A 56 5.33 21.58 11.72
N SER A 57 6.32 22.28 11.17
CA SER A 57 6.29 22.70 9.79
C SER A 57 5.95 21.47 8.97
N ILE A 58 4.91 21.53 8.14
CA ILE A 58 4.54 20.46 7.22
C ILE A 58 5.79 19.99 6.41
N ALA A 59 6.75 20.88 6.19
CA ALA A 59 8.06 20.57 5.63
C ALA A 59 8.92 19.61 6.49
N SER A 60 8.65 19.43 7.79
CA SER A 60 9.38 18.49 8.66
C SER A 60 8.80 17.08 8.65
N LEU A 61 7.61 16.89 8.08
CA LEU A 61 6.91 15.62 8.00
C LEU A 61 7.22 14.83 6.70
N ARG A 62 7.99 15.40 5.77
CA ARG A 62 8.35 14.68 4.55
C ARG A 62 9.30 13.52 4.83
N SER A 63 8.98 12.39 4.25
CA SER A 63 9.80 11.17 4.30
C SER A 63 11.22 11.40 3.78
N ASP A 64 12.15 10.59 4.23
CA ASP A 64 13.51 10.59 3.71
C ASP A 64 13.58 10.14 2.23
N VAL A 65 12.63 9.31 1.79
CA VAL A 65 12.54 8.88 0.37
C VAL A 65 11.96 9.95 -0.56
N ASP A 66 11.34 11.01 -0.01
CA ASP A 66 10.82 12.14 -0.80
C ASP A 66 11.92 13.13 -1.22
N ARG A 67 13.12 12.98 -0.64
CA ARG A 67 14.24 13.92 -0.80
C ARG A 67 15.48 13.17 -1.25
N GLY A 68 16.36 13.89 -1.98
CA GLY A 68 17.61 13.29 -2.42
C GLY A 68 17.39 12.07 -3.33
N ILE A 69 16.33 12.10 -4.15
CA ILE A 69 16.07 11.08 -5.15
C ILE A 69 17.27 11.06 -6.08
N PRO A 70 17.91 9.91 -6.31
CA PRO A 70 19.01 9.81 -7.26
C PRO A 70 18.54 10.20 -8.67
N ASP A 71 19.33 10.97 -9.38
CA ASP A 71 19.09 11.34 -10.77
C ASP A 71 20.12 10.65 -11.64
N ASN A 72 19.71 9.63 -12.37
CA ASN A 72 20.60 8.83 -13.24
C ASN A 72 20.91 9.52 -14.57
N LYS A 73 20.25 10.64 -14.89
CA LYS A 73 20.44 11.46 -16.11
C LYS A 73 20.36 10.70 -17.43
N THR A 74 19.87 9.48 -17.40
CA THR A 74 19.72 8.63 -18.58
C THR A 74 18.24 8.50 -18.87
N GLU A 75 17.80 8.85 -20.05
CA GLU A 75 16.45 8.64 -20.52
C GLU A 75 16.39 7.47 -21.49
N TYR A 76 15.38 6.65 -21.33
CA TYR A 76 15.10 5.49 -22.20
C TYR A 76 13.76 5.71 -22.91
N GLU A 77 13.79 6.13 -24.17
CA GLU A 77 12.60 6.48 -24.96
C GLU A 77 11.57 5.34 -25.10
N ASN A 78 12.01 4.11 -24.86
CA ASN A 78 11.19 2.91 -24.94
C ASN A 78 10.66 2.43 -23.58
N ARG A 79 10.85 3.21 -22.54
CA ARG A 79 10.29 2.96 -21.20
C ARG A 79 9.04 3.79 -20.97
N PHE A 80 8.05 3.17 -20.33
CA PHE A 80 6.72 3.73 -20.08
C PHE A 80 6.28 3.42 -18.66
N ALA A 81 5.47 4.32 -18.06
CA ALA A 81 4.90 4.08 -16.75
C ALA A 81 3.41 4.49 -16.69
N ILE A 82 2.62 3.67 -16.01
CA ILE A 82 1.27 4.00 -15.55
C ILE A 82 1.32 3.95 -14.03
N VAL A 83 1.11 5.09 -13.39
CA VAL A 83 1.21 5.24 -11.93
C VAL A 83 -0.12 5.75 -11.41
N ILE A 84 -0.75 5.00 -10.52
CA ILE A 84 -2.10 5.27 -10.02
C ILE A 84 -2.08 5.28 -8.49
N GLY A 85 -2.56 6.36 -7.88
CA GLY A 85 -2.76 6.49 -6.45
C GLY A 85 -4.19 6.90 -6.14
N ASN A 86 -5.00 5.98 -5.66
CA ASN A 86 -6.38 6.21 -5.28
C ASN A 86 -6.49 6.26 -3.76
N GLU A 87 -6.62 7.46 -3.21
CA GLU A 87 -6.68 7.76 -1.78
C GLU A 87 -8.06 8.16 -1.32
N ASP A 88 -8.65 9.18 -1.96
CA ASP A 88 -9.87 9.87 -1.50
C ASP A 88 -11.15 9.21 -2.04
N TYR A 89 -11.56 8.13 -1.38
CA TYR A 89 -12.82 7.44 -1.73
C TYR A 89 -14.05 8.14 -1.15
N HIS A 90 -13.92 8.76 0.04
CA HIS A 90 -15.06 9.35 0.72
C HIS A 90 -15.64 10.57 -0.02
N SER A 91 -14.80 11.39 -0.65
CA SER A 91 -15.26 12.56 -1.41
C SER A 91 -15.94 12.19 -2.73
N HIS A 92 -15.61 11.00 -3.28
CA HIS A 92 -16.14 10.52 -4.55
C HIS A 92 -17.39 9.65 -4.41
N GLN A 93 -17.70 9.18 -3.18
CA GLN A 93 -18.82 8.29 -2.93
C GLN A 93 -19.68 8.77 -1.78
N ARG A 94 -20.99 8.92 -2.02
CA ARG A 94 -21.93 9.37 -0.98
C ARG A 94 -22.05 8.35 0.15
N GLY A 95 -21.92 8.82 1.38
CA GLY A 95 -22.14 8.00 2.58
C GLY A 95 -20.92 7.25 3.07
N LEU A 96 -19.76 7.41 2.44
CA LEU A 96 -18.48 6.96 3.00
C LEU A 96 -17.93 8.01 3.97
N SER A 97 -17.22 7.52 4.98
CA SER A 97 -16.39 8.34 5.88
C SER A 97 -14.93 8.29 5.42
N THR A 98 -14.09 9.16 5.98
CA THR A 98 -12.63 9.16 5.76
C THR A 98 -11.94 7.84 6.15
N GLU A 99 -12.63 6.96 6.88
CA GLU A 99 -12.14 5.60 7.16
C GLU A 99 -12.08 4.72 5.90
N ALA A 100 -12.78 5.12 4.83
CA ALA A 100 -12.72 4.44 3.54
C ALA A 100 -11.50 4.86 2.70
N ASP A 101 -10.78 5.89 3.10
CA ASP A 101 -9.63 6.37 2.35
C ASP A 101 -8.40 5.46 2.53
N VAL A 102 -7.56 5.42 1.48
CA VAL A 102 -6.30 4.68 1.52
C VAL A 102 -5.17 5.65 1.80
N LEU A 103 -4.84 5.82 3.08
CA LEU A 103 -3.86 6.79 3.53
C LEU A 103 -2.55 6.70 2.73
N PHE A 104 -2.10 7.86 2.24
CA PHE A 104 -0.86 8.07 1.52
C PHE A 104 -0.79 7.52 0.09
N ALA A 105 -1.85 6.95 -0.47
CA ALA A 105 -1.82 6.41 -1.83
C ALA A 105 -1.51 7.49 -2.88
N ALA A 106 -2.00 8.71 -2.70
CA ALA A 106 -1.73 9.85 -3.59
C ALA A 106 -0.26 10.30 -3.48
N ASN A 107 0.29 10.35 -2.25
CA ASN A 107 1.70 10.65 -2.03
C ASN A 107 2.60 9.56 -2.61
N ASP A 108 2.27 8.29 -2.34
CA ASP A 108 2.97 7.12 -2.85
C ASP A 108 3.13 7.18 -4.37
N ALA A 109 2.02 7.38 -5.09
CA ALA A 109 2.02 7.48 -6.55
C ALA A 109 2.80 8.69 -7.05
N SER A 110 2.62 9.85 -6.42
CA SER A 110 3.31 11.09 -6.80
C SER A 110 4.83 10.97 -6.66
N VAL A 111 5.28 10.37 -5.55
CA VAL A 111 6.72 10.16 -5.32
C VAL A 111 7.26 9.05 -6.23
N PHE A 112 6.52 7.94 -6.40
CA PHE A 112 6.93 6.86 -7.29
C PHE A 112 7.07 7.34 -8.75
N ALA A 113 6.18 8.22 -9.23
CA ALA A 113 6.30 8.82 -10.57
C ALA A 113 7.62 9.60 -10.73
N ARG A 114 8.07 10.32 -9.70
CA ARG A 114 9.39 10.97 -9.72
C ARG A 114 10.54 9.95 -9.77
N TYR A 115 10.43 8.83 -9.06
CA TYR A 115 11.42 7.75 -9.18
C TYR A 115 11.40 7.10 -10.56
N CYS A 116 10.25 7.02 -11.22
CA CYS A 116 10.18 6.58 -12.62
C CYS A 116 10.99 7.52 -13.54
N GLU A 117 10.85 8.83 -13.35
CA GLU A 117 11.59 9.84 -14.14
C GLU A 117 13.07 9.85 -13.76
N ASP A 118 13.39 10.15 -12.51
CA ASP A 118 14.76 10.44 -12.05
C ASP A 118 15.64 9.18 -11.96
N VAL A 119 15.07 8.05 -11.48
CA VAL A 119 15.85 6.83 -11.21
C VAL A 119 15.75 5.83 -12.34
N LEU A 120 14.53 5.54 -12.84
CA LEU A 120 14.33 4.57 -13.90
C LEU A 120 14.59 5.15 -15.30
N GLY A 121 14.74 6.46 -15.41
CA GLY A 121 15.00 7.15 -16.69
C GLY A 121 13.85 7.04 -17.67
N ILE A 122 12.61 7.03 -17.17
CA ILE A 122 11.42 7.05 -18.02
C ILE A 122 11.14 8.51 -18.41
N PRO A 123 11.10 8.86 -19.70
CA PRO A 123 10.80 10.22 -20.11
C PRO A 123 9.48 10.72 -19.52
N HIS A 124 9.43 11.97 -19.11
CA HIS A 124 8.24 12.58 -18.49
C HIS A 124 6.98 12.33 -19.32
N ASP A 125 7.04 12.49 -20.64
CA ASP A 125 5.92 12.31 -21.56
C ASP A 125 5.45 10.84 -21.67
N ASN A 126 6.27 9.90 -21.20
CA ASN A 126 5.97 8.47 -21.15
C ASN A 126 5.41 8.03 -19.79
N ILE A 127 5.19 8.97 -18.86
CA ILE A 127 4.62 8.69 -17.54
C ILE A 127 3.18 9.19 -17.50
N VAL A 128 2.25 8.31 -17.15
CA VAL A 128 0.88 8.67 -16.78
C VAL A 128 0.77 8.58 -15.27
N LEU A 129 0.51 9.71 -14.63
CA LEU A 129 0.20 9.80 -13.20
C LEU A 129 -1.28 10.09 -13.03
N LEU A 130 -1.99 9.23 -12.31
CA LEU A 130 -3.40 9.37 -11.96
C LEU A 130 -3.55 9.40 -10.44
N ILE A 131 -4.16 10.45 -9.94
CA ILE A 131 -4.50 10.61 -8.52
C ILE A 131 -6.01 10.67 -8.38
N ASP A 132 -6.56 9.84 -7.49
CA ASP A 132 -7.99 9.74 -7.22
C ASP A 132 -8.83 9.55 -8.48
N ALA A 133 -8.36 8.66 -9.35
CA ALA A 133 -8.94 8.44 -10.65
C ALA A 133 -10.16 7.53 -10.60
N GLY A 134 -11.22 7.95 -11.28
CA GLY A 134 -12.39 7.12 -11.51
C GLY A 134 -12.15 6.08 -12.60
N ARG A 135 -13.08 5.12 -12.68
CA ARG A 135 -12.98 3.96 -13.58
C ARG A 135 -12.79 4.36 -15.06
N SER A 136 -13.54 5.36 -15.51
CA SER A 136 -13.47 5.78 -16.92
C SER A 136 -12.12 6.39 -17.27
N GLU A 137 -11.53 7.16 -16.36
CA GLU A 137 -10.24 7.77 -16.54
C GLU A 137 -9.11 6.73 -16.53
N MET A 138 -9.09 5.87 -15.52
CA MET A 138 -8.13 4.75 -15.47
C MET A 138 -8.19 3.91 -16.74
N ASN A 139 -9.40 3.53 -17.18
CA ASN A 139 -9.55 2.72 -18.39
C ASN A 139 -9.05 3.42 -19.65
N ARG A 140 -9.32 4.71 -19.81
CA ARG A 140 -8.85 5.51 -20.94
C ARG A 140 -7.32 5.54 -21.00
N GLU A 141 -6.68 5.86 -19.88
CA GLU A 141 -5.23 6.00 -19.83
C GLU A 141 -4.49 4.66 -19.93
N ILE A 142 -5.01 3.59 -19.31
CA ILE A 142 -4.47 2.24 -19.48
C ILE A 142 -4.54 1.82 -20.95
N ASN A 143 -5.69 2.02 -21.62
CA ASN A 143 -5.83 1.70 -23.04
C ASN A 143 -4.85 2.51 -23.90
N ARG A 144 -4.81 3.84 -23.71
CA ARG A 144 -3.92 4.72 -24.44
C ARG A 144 -2.46 4.28 -24.32
N MET A 145 -2.01 4.03 -23.09
CA MET A 145 -0.63 3.64 -22.86
C MET A 145 -0.31 2.25 -23.41
N THR A 146 -1.21 1.27 -23.25
CA THR A 146 -0.99 -0.08 -23.80
C THR A 146 -0.96 -0.07 -25.35
N GLU A 147 -1.73 0.77 -25.99
CA GLU A 147 -1.67 0.98 -27.44
C GLU A 147 -0.31 1.57 -27.85
N ILE A 148 0.19 2.61 -27.17
CA ILE A 148 1.50 3.20 -27.43
C ILE A 148 2.61 2.17 -27.24
N VAL A 149 2.63 1.48 -26.11
CA VAL A 149 3.65 0.45 -25.79
C VAL A 149 3.66 -0.65 -26.85
N SER A 150 2.50 -1.05 -27.36
CA SER A 150 2.40 -2.09 -28.39
C SER A 150 3.11 -1.73 -29.70
N LEU A 151 3.26 -0.43 -30.02
CA LEU A 151 4.00 0.03 -31.20
C LEU A 151 5.50 -0.23 -31.09
N TYR A 152 6.03 -0.27 -29.85
CA TYR A 152 7.44 -0.55 -29.58
C TYR A 152 7.71 -2.06 -29.44
N GLY A 153 6.67 -2.85 -29.14
CA GLY A 153 6.76 -4.30 -29.01
C GLY A 153 7.85 -4.73 -28.02
N LYS A 154 8.65 -5.72 -28.39
CA LYS A 154 9.70 -6.29 -27.50
C LYS A 154 10.78 -5.29 -27.04
N LYS A 155 10.87 -4.13 -27.65
CA LYS A 155 11.80 -3.09 -27.21
C LYS A 155 11.27 -2.28 -26.03
N ALA A 156 9.94 -2.31 -25.82
CA ALA A 156 9.30 -1.57 -24.75
C ALA A 156 9.53 -2.22 -23.40
N GLU A 157 9.62 -1.36 -22.37
CA GLU A 157 9.50 -1.73 -20.97
C GLU A 157 8.34 -0.93 -20.37
N LEU A 158 7.43 -1.62 -19.69
CA LEU A 158 6.25 -1.01 -19.07
C LEU A 158 6.27 -1.23 -17.56
N VAL A 159 6.19 -0.14 -16.83
CA VAL A 159 5.98 -0.15 -15.37
C VAL A 159 4.52 0.18 -15.10
N PHE A 160 3.86 -0.63 -14.30
CA PHE A 160 2.53 -0.35 -13.76
C PHE A 160 2.62 -0.31 -12.25
N TYR A 161 2.17 0.80 -11.66
CA TYR A 161 2.09 0.98 -10.22
C TYR A 161 0.66 1.31 -9.81
N TYR A 162 0.21 0.70 -8.74
CA TYR A 162 -1.08 1.00 -8.13
C TYR A 162 -0.98 1.01 -6.62
N ALA A 163 -1.44 2.09 -6.00
CA ALA A 163 -1.76 2.19 -4.58
C ALA A 163 -3.25 2.53 -4.42
N GLY A 164 -3.99 1.75 -3.63
CA GLY A 164 -5.42 1.95 -3.48
C GLY A 164 -6.14 0.70 -2.96
N HIS A 165 -7.47 0.71 -3.02
CA HIS A 165 -8.25 -0.46 -2.63
C HIS A 165 -8.17 -1.58 -3.65
N GLY A 166 -8.02 -2.80 -3.12
CA GLY A 166 -8.24 -4.04 -3.82
C GLY A 166 -9.37 -4.84 -3.17
N PHE A 167 -10.05 -5.65 -3.95
CA PHE A 167 -11.19 -6.44 -3.49
C PHE A 167 -11.18 -7.85 -4.08
N PRO A 168 -11.34 -8.91 -3.28
CA PRO A 168 -11.55 -10.24 -3.80
C PRO A 168 -13.00 -10.44 -4.25
N ASP A 169 -13.25 -11.29 -5.21
CA ASP A 169 -14.60 -11.76 -5.49
C ASP A 169 -15.16 -12.63 -4.34
N LYS A 170 -16.45 -12.95 -4.40
CA LYS A 170 -17.14 -13.71 -3.35
C LYS A 170 -16.60 -15.14 -3.19
N ASP A 171 -16.03 -15.69 -4.24
CA ASP A 171 -15.52 -17.06 -4.29
C ASP A 171 -14.00 -17.11 -4.10
N GLY A 172 -13.31 -15.96 -3.97
CA GLY A 172 -11.86 -15.86 -3.84
C GLY A 172 -11.10 -16.29 -5.10
N LYS A 173 -11.76 -16.27 -6.27
CA LYS A 173 -11.13 -16.70 -7.52
C LYS A 173 -10.47 -15.55 -8.27
N GLU A 174 -11.04 -14.36 -8.12
CA GLU A 174 -10.60 -13.13 -8.80
C GLU A 174 -10.41 -12.01 -7.80
N SER A 175 -9.58 -11.06 -8.18
CA SER A 175 -9.35 -9.83 -7.43
C SER A 175 -9.54 -8.62 -8.34
N TYR A 176 -9.93 -7.50 -7.75
CA TYR A 176 -10.29 -6.27 -8.47
C TYR A 176 -9.57 -5.08 -7.87
N LEU A 177 -9.05 -4.18 -8.71
CA LEU A 177 -8.69 -2.83 -8.30
C LEU A 177 -9.94 -1.96 -8.30
N ILE A 178 -10.09 -1.16 -7.27
CA ILE A 178 -11.28 -0.35 -7.07
C ILE A 178 -10.96 1.13 -7.34
N PRO A 179 -11.46 1.71 -8.44
CA PRO A 179 -11.42 3.15 -8.68
C PRO A 179 -12.19 3.94 -7.62
N VAL A 180 -11.87 5.22 -7.41
CA VAL A 180 -12.49 6.02 -6.34
C VAL A 180 -14.01 6.20 -6.50
N ASP A 181 -14.54 6.11 -7.72
CA ASP A 181 -15.96 6.24 -8.05
C ASP A 181 -16.76 4.93 -8.01
N ILE A 182 -16.11 3.79 -7.69
CA ILE A 182 -16.76 2.47 -7.64
C ILE A 182 -17.00 2.05 -6.20
N PRO A 183 -18.28 1.85 -5.79
CA PRO A 183 -18.60 1.36 -4.45
C PRO A 183 -18.09 -0.06 -4.23
N GLY A 184 -17.62 -0.36 -3.00
CA GLY A 184 -17.18 -1.71 -2.65
C GLY A 184 -18.29 -2.78 -2.80
N THR A 185 -19.56 -2.38 -2.77
CA THR A 185 -20.71 -3.26 -3.05
C THR A 185 -20.84 -3.64 -4.53
N ASP A 186 -20.24 -2.85 -5.42
CA ASP A 186 -20.21 -3.04 -6.88
C ASP A 186 -18.77 -3.27 -7.38
N TYR A 187 -17.94 -3.99 -6.59
CA TYR A 187 -16.52 -4.22 -6.89
C TYR A 187 -16.27 -4.82 -8.28
N GLN A 188 -17.24 -5.54 -8.83
CA GLN A 188 -17.15 -6.12 -10.19
C GLN A 188 -17.09 -5.06 -11.29
N SER A 189 -17.52 -3.83 -10.99
CA SER A 189 -17.33 -2.68 -11.87
C SER A 189 -15.91 -2.09 -11.81
N GLY A 190 -15.04 -2.59 -10.93
CA GLY A 190 -13.61 -2.28 -10.89
C GLY A 190 -12.81 -2.92 -12.01
N PHE A 191 -11.51 -3.03 -11.85
CA PHE A 191 -10.61 -3.70 -12.81
C PHE A 191 -10.27 -5.09 -12.27
N MET A 192 -10.74 -6.12 -12.94
CA MET A 192 -10.33 -7.50 -12.66
C MET A 192 -8.82 -7.64 -12.92
N LEU A 193 -8.07 -8.19 -11.96
CA LEU A 193 -6.61 -8.29 -12.07
C LEU A 193 -6.16 -9.19 -13.22
N SER A 194 -6.86 -10.31 -13.43
CA SER A 194 -6.53 -11.20 -14.56
C SER A 194 -6.65 -10.49 -15.92
N ASP A 195 -7.73 -9.71 -16.11
CA ASP A 195 -7.92 -8.93 -17.33
C ASP A 195 -6.88 -7.81 -17.47
N LEU A 196 -6.55 -7.15 -16.37
CA LEU A 196 -5.51 -6.11 -16.36
C LEU A 196 -4.15 -6.68 -16.75
N TYR A 197 -3.74 -7.80 -16.13
CA TYR A 197 -2.47 -8.44 -16.46
C TYR A 197 -2.43 -8.94 -17.90
N ASP A 198 -3.52 -9.52 -18.39
CA ASP A 198 -3.63 -9.93 -19.80
C ASP A 198 -3.51 -8.73 -20.75
N ARG A 199 -4.11 -7.58 -20.42
CA ARG A 199 -3.97 -6.33 -21.21
C ARG A 199 -2.53 -5.82 -21.22
N LEU A 200 -1.86 -5.77 -20.07
CA LEU A 200 -0.47 -5.34 -19.97
C LEU A 200 0.46 -6.29 -20.75
N ALA A 201 0.25 -7.59 -20.60
CA ALA A 201 1.04 -8.61 -21.30
C ALA A 201 0.81 -8.60 -22.83
N SER A 202 -0.42 -8.29 -23.30
CA SER A 202 -0.78 -8.26 -24.72
C SER A 202 -0.09 -7.14 -25.50
N THR A 203 0.53 -6.17 -24.83
CA THR A 203 1.36 -5.13 -25.47
C THR A 203 2.55 -5.71 -26.22
N GLY A 204 2.98 -6.92 -25.87
CA GLY A 204 4.17 -7.55 -26.42
C GLY A 204 5.48 -6.90 -25.96
N ALA A 205 5.45 -6.09 -24.90
CA ALA A 205 6.62 -5.48 -24.31
C ALA A 205 7.67 -6.54 -23.91
N GLY A 206 8.94 -6.20 -24.02
CA GLY A 206 10.04 -7.07 -23.61
C GLY A 206 10.06 -7.30 -22.09
N ARG A 207 9.53 -6.31 -21.34
CA ARG A 207 9.43 -6.38 -19.89
C ARG A 207 8.19 -5.62 -19.41
N VAL A 208 7.42 -6.24 -18.53
CA VAL A 208 6.32 -5.59 -17.79
C VAL A 208 6.56 -5.80 -16.30
N THR A 209 6.67 -4.71 -15.57
CA THR A 209 6.85 -4.73 -14.11
C THR A 209 5.64 -4.12 -13.43
N VAL A 210 5.03 -4.85 -12.53
CA VAL A 210 3.87 -4.40 -11.78
C VAL A 210 4.23 -4.27 -10.32
N PHE A 211 3.96 -3.10 -9.73
CA PHE A 211 4.03 -2.85 -8.29
C PHE A 211 2.63 -2.60 -7.76
N MET A 212 2.20 -3.42 -6.80
CA MET A 212 0.83 -3.44 -6.32
C MET A 212 0.79 -3.20 -4.81
N ASP A 213 0.53 -1.97 -4.38
CA ASP A 213 0.32 -1.61 -2.97
C ASP A 213 -1.17 -1.59 -2.63
N ALA A 214 -1.78 -2.76 -2.67
CA ALA A 214 -3.20 -2.97 -2.42
C ALA A 214 -3.46 -4.24 -1.63
N CYS A 215 -4.60 -4.28 -0.94
CA CYS A 215 -5.04 -5.45 -0.18
C CYS A 215 -6.14 -6.17 -0.93
N PHE A 216 -6.03 -7.48 -1.04
CA PHE A 216 -7.07 -8.30 -1.67
C PHE A 216 -7.77 -9.24 -0.69
N SER A 217 -7.59 -9.04 0.62
CA SER A 217 -8.22 -9.85 1.68
C SER A 217 -9.62 -9.37 2.09
N GLY A 218 -10.15 -8.32 1.45
CA GLY A 218 -11.42 -7.69 1.82
C GLY A 218 -11.36 -6.80 3.07
N GLY A 219 -10.15 -6.60 3.64
CA GLY A 219 -9.89 -5.68 4.74
C GLY A 219 -8.84 -4.66 4.31
N GLY A 220 -9.25 -3.48 3.87
CA GLY A 220 -8.33 -2.39 3.50
C GLY A 220 -7.54 -1.82 4.69
N ARG A 221 -6.61 -0.91 4.44
CA ARG A 221 -5.78 -0.19 5.45
C ARG A 221 -6.60 0.41 6.59
N GLN A 222 -7.89 0.65 6.35
CA GLN A 222 -8.94 0.83 7.34
C GLN A 222 -10.21 0.18 6.76
N ALA A 223 -10.91 -0.64 7.52
CA ALA A 223 -12.01 -1.50 7.08
C ALA A 223 -13.27 -0.75 6.56
N GLY A 224 -13.14 0.51 6.11
CA GLY A 224 -14.22 1.43 5.83
C GLY A 224 -15.07 1.15 4.60
N LEU A 225 -14.50 0.58 3.53
CA LEU A 225 -15.26 0.38 2.29
C LEU A 225 -16.28 -0.75 2.38
N LEU A 226 -16.06 -1.72 3.28
CA LEU A 226 -17.03 -2.73 3.67
C LEU A 226 -16.98 -2.97 5.18
N ALA A 227 -17.69 -2.18 5.92
CA ALA A 227 -17.93 -2.40 7.36
C ALA A 227 -18.74 -3.68 7.65
N ALA A 228 -18.87 -4.59 6.71
CA ALA A 228 -19.70 -5.75 6.88
C ALA A 228 -19.11 -7.00 6.24
N ARG A 229 -18.66 -7.87 7.08
CA ARG A 229 -18.42 -9.31 6.97
C ARG A 229 -16.94 -9.68 6.96
N GLY A 230 -16.43 -10.06 8.11
CA GLY A 230 -15.17 -10.76 8.33
C GLY A 230 -15.15 -12.16 7.71
N ILE A 231 -15.32 -12.24 6.40
CA ILE A 231 -15.04 -13.45 5.63
C ILE A 231 -13.66 -13.24 5.03
N LYS A 232 -12.69 -13.92 5.59
CA LYS A 232 -11.33 -13.98 5.05
C LYS A 232 -11.39 -14.83 3.78
N ILE A 233 -11.25 -14.19 2.64
CA ILE A 233 -11.21 -14.86 1.34
C ILE A 233 -9.75 -14.82 0.88
N VAL A 234 -9.20 -15.98 0.56
CA VAL A 234 -7.84 -16.11 0.00
C VAL A 234 -7.98 -16.19 -1.51
N PRO A 235 -7.60 -15.14 -2.28
CA PRO A 235 -7.61 -15.20 -3.74
C PRO A 235 -6.70 -16.30 -4.24
N LYS A 236 -7.08 -16.95 -5.34
CA LYS A 236 -6.18 -17.83 -6.07
C LYS A 236 -5.15 -17.02 -6.84
N ASP A 237 -3.97 -17.60 -6.99
CA ASP A 237 -2.95 -17.02 -7.86
C ASP A 237 -3.50 -16.82 -9.27
N THR A 238 -3.43 -15.60 -9.76
CA THR A 238 -3.81 -15.27 -11.15
C THR A 238 -2.71 -15.74 -12.10
N PRO A 239 -2.99 -16.61 -13.07
CA PRO A 239 -1.99 -17.04 -14.04
C PRO A 239 -1.47 -15.85 -14.84
N LEU A 240 -0.16 -15.61 -14.76
CA LEU A 240 0.51 -14.54 -15.51
C LEU A 240 0.97 -15.02 -16.88
N LYS A 241 0.80 -14.17 -17.92
CA LYS A 241 1.22 -14.44 -19.29
C LYS A 241 2.21 -13.38 -19.78
N GLY A 242 2.93 -13.68 -20.87
CA GLY A 242 3.92 -12.74 -21.43
C GLY A 242 5.14 -12.56 -20.52
N ASN A 243 5.76 -11.39 -20.58
CA ASN A 243 6.98 -11.07 -19.85
C ASN A 243 6.66 -10.17 -18.64
N ILE A 244 5.87 -10.67 -17.70
CA ILE A 244 5.37 -9.90 -16.57
C ILE A 244 5.91 -10.42 -15.22
N VAL A 245 6.37 -9.49 -14.39
CA VAL A 245 6.70 -9.70 -12.97
C VAL A 245 5.82 -8.79 -12.13
N VAL A 246 5.23 -9.33 -11.07
CA VAL A 246 4.35 -8.61 -10.15
C VAL A 246 4.95 -8.65 -8.75
N PHE A 247 5.21 -7.49 -8.19
CA PHE A 247 5.56 -7.30 -6.78
C PHE A 247 4.32 -6.81 -6.04
N SER A 248 3.80 -7.62 -5.15
CA SER A 248 2.60 -7.33 -4.35
C SER A 248 2.96 -7.00 -2.92
N ALA A 249 2.28 -6.01 -2.35
CA ALA A 249 2.51 -5.57 -0.97
C ALA A 249 2.17 -6.64 0.08
N THR A 250 1.30 -7.57 -0.26
CA THR A 250 0.81 -8.60 0.68
C THR A 250 0.63 -9.94 0.00
N SER A 251 0.76 -11.00 0.79
CA SER A 251 0.20 -12.29 0.44
C SER A 251 -1.34 -12.30 0.59
N SER A 252 -1.99 -13.26 -0.02
CA SER A 252 -3.43 -13.32 -0.31
C SER A 252 -4.41 -13.02 0.84
N ASP A 253 -4.00 -13.16 2.10
CA ASP A 253 -4.87 -13.01 3.27
C ASP A 253 -4.50 -11.83 4.20
N GLN A 254 -3.55 -11.03 3.81
CA GLN A 254 -2.99 -9.97 4.61
C GLN A 254 -3.44 -8.57 4.13
N VAL A 255 -3.16 -7.57 4.96
CA VAL A 255 -3.52 -6.18 4.72
C VAL A 255 -2.25 -5.37 4.44
N ALA A 256 -2.25 -4.55 3.38
CA ALA A 256 -1.22 -3.54 3.17
C ALA A 256 -1.39 -2.43 4.21
N LEU A 257 -0.31 -2.10 4.91
CA LEU A 257 -0.32 -1.24 6.09
C LEU A 257 0.29 0.12 5.79
N PRO A 258 -0.18 1.19 6.42
CA PRO A 258 0.47 2.49 6.34
C PRO A 258 1.72 2.52 7.23
N TYR A 259 2.73 3.27 6.81
CA TYR A 259 3.86 3.67 7.61
C TYR A 259 3.71 5.16 7.97
N ASN A 260 2.93 5.44 9.01
CA ASN A 260 2.50 6.79 9.36
C ASN A 260 3.66 7.77 9.56
N GLU A 261 4.74 7.36 10.22
CA GLU A 261 5.92 8.21 10.43
C GLU A 261 6.63 8.59 9.12
N LYS A 262 6.44 7.79 8.08
CA LYS A 262 7.03 7.99 6.76
C LYS A 262 6.05 8.56 5.74
N GLN A 263 4.76 8.65 6.08
CA GLN A 263 3.69 9.16 5.21
C GLN A 263 3.61 8.43 3.86
N HIS A 264 3.80 7.11 3.92
CA HIS A 264 3.72 6.19 2.79
C HIS A 264 3.00 4.90 3.17
N GLY A 265 2.56 4.13 2.19
CA GLY A 265 2.35 2.71 2.36
C GLY A 265 3.66 2.03 2.73
N MET A 266 3.62 1.02 3.60
CA MET A 266 4.84 0.38 4.06
C MET A 266 5.61 -0.29 2.91
N PHE A 267 4.91 -0.95 2.00
CA PHE A 267 5.51 -1.54 0.81
C PHE A 267 6.16 -0.48 -0.08
N THR A 268 5.43 0.60 -0.39
CA THR A 268 5.93 1.69 -1.24
C THR A 268 7.13 2.38 -0.60
N TYR A 269 7.11 2.65 0.71
CA TYR A 269 8.27 3.23 1.39
C TYR A 269 9.54 2.39 1.16
N PHE A 270 9.47 1.07 1.39
CA PHE A 270 10.65 0.21 1.22
C PHE A 270 11.04 0.02 -0.25
N LEU A 271 10.08 0.00 -1.18
CA LEU A 271 10.37 0.04 -2.61
C LEU A 271 11.21 1.27 -2.97
N LEU A 272 10.73 2.46 -2.61
CA LEU A 272 11.42 3.73 -2.84
C LEU A 272 12.78 3.77 -2.13
N LYS A 273 12.85 3.23 -0.90
CA LYS A 273 14.09 3.17 -0.11
C LYS A 273 15.16 2.30 -0.75
N LYS A 274 14.79 1.15 -1.30
CA LYS A 274 15.72 0.30 -2.04
C LYS A 274 16.21 1.02 -3.29
N MET A 275 15.28 1.60 -4.08
CA MET A 275 15.62 2.38 -5.27
C MET A 275 16.54 3.56 -4.93
N GLN A 276 16.27 4.30 -3.84
CA GLN A 276 17.11 5.40 -3.39
C GLN A 276 18.53 4.95 -3.04
N ASN A 277 18.63 3.91 -2.21
CA ASN A 277 19.92 3.43 -1.71
C ASN A 277 20.82 2.85 -2.80
N THR A 278 20.24 2.30 -3.86
CA THR A 278 20.97 1.68 -4.96
C THR A 278 21.03 2.53 -6.23
N ALA A 279 20.40 3.72 -6.21
CA ALA A 279 20.10 4.51 -7.41
C ALA A 279 19.45 3.65 -8.51
N GLY A 280 18.55 2.73 -8.10
CA GLY A 280 17.87 1.78 -8.98
C GLY A 280 18.72 0.58 -9.43
N ASN A 281 20.01 0.55 -9.14
CA ASN A 281 20.87 -0.57 -9.55
C ASN A 281 20.71 -1.75 -8.58
N CYS A 282 19.66 -2.49 -8.77
CA CYS A 282 19.41 -3.76 -8.06
C CYS A 282 18.67 -4.73 -8.97
N SER A 283 18.94 -6.02 -8.78
CA SER A 283 18.20 -7.06 -9.48
C SER A 283 16.79 -7.22 -8.90
N TYR A 284 15.88 -7.86 -9.65
CA TYR A 284 14.54 -8.14 -9.17
C TYR A 284 14.55 -9.13 -8.00
N SER A 285 15.49 -10.07 -8.00
CA SER A 285 15.71 -10.97 -6.85
C SER A 285 16.10 -10.19 -5.61
N GLU A 286 17.09 -9.29 -5.70
CA GLU A 286 17.52 -8.44 -4.59
C GLU A 286 16.41 -7.52 -4.09
N LEU A 287 15.58 -6.98 -5.00
CA LEU A 287 14.43 -6.17 -4.64
C LEU A 287 13.37 -7.01 -3.90
N SER A 288 13.06 -8.19 -4.44
CA SER A 288 12.09 -9.12 -3.85
C SER A 288 12.47 -9.53 -2.42
N GLU A 289 13.72 -9.96 -2.22
CA GLU A 289 14.22 -10.34 -0.89
C GLU A 289 14.21 -9.17 0.08
N TYR A 290 14.65 -7.99 -0.37
CA TYR A 290 14.65 -6.79 0.46
C TYR A 290 13.24 -6.40 0.89
N LEU A 291 12.29 -6.34 -0.05
CA LEU A 291 10.89 -6.02 0.27
C LEU A 291 10.29 -7.02 1.24
N LYS A 292 10.51 -8.31 0.99
CA LYS A 292 10.01 -9.38 1.86
C LYS A 292 10.58 -9.27 3.28
N THR A 293 11.85 -8.96 3.41
CA THR A 293 12.52 -8.86 4.72
C THR A 293 12.07 -7.61 5.48
N GLU A 294 12.26 -6.43 4.87
CA GLU A 294 12.02 -5.16 5.55
C GLU A 294 10.54 -4.93 5.86
N VAL A 295 9.66 -5.18 4.89
CA VAL A 295 8.22 -4.98 5.11
C VAL A 295 7.69 -5.93 6.17
N SER A 296 8.11 -7.21 6.15
CA SER A 296 7.64 -8.18 7.15
C SER A 296 8.13 -7.84 8.56
N GLU A 297 9.39 -7.41 8.70
CA GLU A 297 9.94 -7.03 10.00
C GLU A 297 9.27 -5.76 10.53
N TYR A 298 9.21 -4.71 9.71
CA TYR A 298 8.68 -3.42 10.15
C TYR A 298 7.16 -3.44 10.36
N SER A 299 6.40 -4.20 9.57
CA SER A 299 4.96 -4.33 9.76
C SER A 299 4.64 -4.96 11.13
N LEU A 300 5.38 -5.98 11.51
CA LEU A 300 5.22 -6.61 12.82
C LEU A 300 5.65 -5.65 13.94
N ARG A 301 6.76 -4.96 13.76
CA ARG A 301 7.35 -4.06 14.78
C ARG A 301 6.52 -2.81 15.02
N ILE A 302 5.96 -2.21 13.97
CA ILE A 302 5.26 -0.91 14.04
C ILE A 302 3.75 -1.08 14.14
N ASN A 303 3.19 -1.97 13.33
CA ASN A 303 1.75 -2.15 13.21
C ASN A 303 1.23 -3.39 13.96
N TYR A 304 2.12 -4.16 14.58
CA TYR A 304 1.78 -5.40 15.29
C TYR A 304 1.00 -6.42 14.44
N THR A 305 1.19 -6.36 13.13
CA THR A 305 0.46 -7.17 12.15
C THR A 305 1.42 -7.60 11.04
N TYR A 306 1.26 -8.83 10.54
CA TYR A 306 2.09 -9.32 9.46
C TYR A 306 1.67 -8.74 8.11
N GLN A 307 2.64 -8.24 7.37
CA GLN A 307 2.53 -7.90 5.96
C GLN A 307 3.73 -8.53 5.24
N ASN A 308 3.47 -9.53 4.43
CA ASN A 308 4.51 -10.25 3.69
C ASN A 308 4.36 -9.97 2.19
N PRO A 309 5.23 -9.16 1.60
CA PRO A 309 5.26 -8.98 0.16
C PRO A 309 5.55 -10.29 -0.57
N GLU A 310 4.96 -10.42 -1.74
CA GLU A 310 5.18 -11.56 -2.64
C GLU A 310 5.60 -11.07 -4.02
N THR A 311 6.41 -11.88 -4.70
CA THR A 311 6.78 -11.65 -6.09
C THR A 311 6.36 -12.84 -6.92
N SER A 312 5.63 -12.57 -7.99
CA SER A 312 5.17 -13.57 -8.95
C SER A 312 5.61 -13.21 -10.35
N CYS A 313 5.90 -14.20 -11.17
CA CYS A 313 6.26 -13.99 -12.57
C CYS A 313 5.48 -14.94 -13.49
N SER A 314 5.42 -14.60 -14.77
CA SER A 314 4.87 -15.53 -15.77
C SER A 314 5.79 -16.72 -15.98
N TYR A 315 5.19 -17.82 -16.39
CA TYR A 315 5.96 -19.07 -16.64
C TYR A 315 7.06 -18.92 -17.71
N SER A 316 6.85 -18.04 -18.70
CA SER A 316 7.81 -17.81 -19.79
C SER A 316 9.15 -17.22 -19.35
N ILE A 317 9.19 -16.52 -18.24
CA ILE A 317 10.39 -15.82 -17.75
C ILE A 317 10.86 -16.30 -16.38
N ARG A 318 10.32 -17.43 -15.90
CA ARG A 318 10.60 -17.93 -14.55
C ARG A 318 12.09 -18.16 -14.23
N ASP A 319 12.88 -18.46 -15.27
CA ASP A 319 14.31 -18.75 -15.14
C ASP A 319 15.19 -17.49 -15.40
N GLU A 320 14.58 -16.34 -15.72
CA GLU A 320 15.28 -15.13 -16.14
C GLU A 320 14.97 -13.88 -15.29
N TRP A 321 13.74 -13.78 -14.74
CA TRP A 321 13.26 -12.55 -14.10
C TRP A 321 14.10 -12.11 -12.89
N GLU A 322 14.71 -13.05 -12.18
CA GLU A 322 15.52 -12.76 -10.99
C GLU A 322 16.77 -11.93 -11.32
N GLU A 323 17.30 -12.09 -12.52
CA GLU A 323 18.48 -11.36 -13.01
C GLU A 323 18.10 -10.01 -13.65
N TRP A 324 16.81 -9.76 -13.90
CA TRP A 324 16.39 -8.45 -14.40
C TRP A 324 16.80 -7.35 -13.42
N ASN A 325 17.22 -6.21 -13.95
CA ASN A 325 17.63 -5.08 -13.14
C ASN A 325 16.71 -3.88 -13.42
N LEU A 326 16.46 -3.03 -12.42
CA LEU A 326 15.51 -1.92 -12.57
C LEU A 326 16.00 -0.88 -13.59
N ILE A 327 17.30 -0.63 -13.67
CA ILE A 327 17.86 0.41 -14.56
C ILE A 327 18.62 -0.16 -15.76
N ASN A 328 19.12 -1.38 -15.68
CA ASN A 328 19.82 -2.03 -16.77
C ASN A 328 18.89 -3.06 -17.43
N PRO A 329 18.53 -2.88 -18.71
CA PRO A 329 17.65 -3.80 -19.41
C PRO A 329 18.26 -5.19 -19.65
#